data_3b4677cec9dbbcd5010efc572d44131b
#
_entry.id   3b4677cec9dbbcd5010efc572d44131b
#
_cell.length_a   1.000
_cell.length_b   1.000
_cell.length_c   1.000
_cell.angle_alpha   90.00
_cell.angle_beta   90.00
_cell.angle_gamma   90.00
#
_symmetry.space_group_name_H-M   'P 1'
#
loop_
_entity.id
_entity.type
_entity.pdbx_description
1 polymer ?
#
loop_
_entity_poly.entity_id
_entity_poly.type
_entity_poly.pdbx_seq_one_letter_code
_entity_poly.pdbx_strand_id
1 'polypeptide(L)'
;MYGDPLISPQTEEYWGNVNPNGERSMYDEAKRFAEAAVATYSRSYDLKTKIVRIFNTYGPRMQLNDGRVVTNFIVQALKNENITIYGDGSQTRSFSYVEDTVAGIISLMNSSEYDVFNIGNPNEMTVGQLAEKIIELTDSTSEIKYLELPNDDPKQRKPDITKAKTKLNWEPKVNLEDGLTKTIKWVEGQLSK
;
A
#
# COMPACT_ATOMS: atom_id res chain seq x y z
N MET A 1 4.86 -3.59 9.46
CA MET A 1 6.29 -3.35 9.78
C MET A 1 6.50 -2.01 10.49
N TYR A 2 6.08 -0.89 9.92
CA TYR A 2 6.31 0.43 10.51
C TYR A 2 5.29 0.86 11.57
N GLY A 3 4.13 0.17 11.68
CA GLY A 3 3.04 0.52 12.58
C GLY A 3 2.38 1.87 12.26
N ASP A 4 2.12 2.68 13.29
CA ASP A 4 1.75 4.09 13.17
C ASP A 4 3.03 4.95 13.28
N PRO A 5 3.64 5.34 12.14
CA PRO A 5 5.00 5.86 12.14
C PRO A 5 5.08 7.27 12.71
N LEU A 6 6.12 7.52 13.50
CA LEU A 6 6.44 8.85 14.07
C LEU A 6 7.22 9.74 13.11
N ILE A 7 7.74 9.17 12.01
CA ILE A 7 8.47 9.90 10.97
C ILE A 7 7.86 9.67 9.60
N SER A 8 7.93 10.67 8.73
CA SER A 8 7.48 10.61 7.35
C SER A 8 8.41 11.46 6.46
N PRO A 9 8.85 10.95 5.31
CA PRO A 9 8.65 9.58 4.81
C PRO A 9 9.37 8.52 5.64
N GLN A 10 8.91 7.24 5.58
CA GLN A 10 9.56 6.13 6.27
C GLN A 10 10.74 5.62 5.46
N THR A 11 11.95 5.70 6.04
CA THR A 11 13.18 5.11 5.48
C THR A 11 13.34 3.66 5.94
N GLU A 12 14.24 2.91 5.30
CA GLU A 12 14.53 1.52 5.69
C GLU A 12 15.20 1.41 7.06
N GLU A 13 15.92 2.45 7.51
CA GLU A 13 16.57 2.55 8.82
C GLU A 13 15.59 2.80 9.97
N TYR A 14 14.36 3.21 9.64
CA TYR A 14 13.33 3.44 10.67
C TYR A 14 12.77 2.11 11.18
N TRP A 15 12.87 1.88 12.49
CA TRP A 15 12.45 0.61 13.11
C TRP A 15 10.96 0.50 13.37
N GLY A 16 10.22 1.57 13.13
CA GLY A 16 8.77 1.59 13.29
C GLY A 16 8.31 1.98 14.70
N ASN A 17 7.00 2.11 14.81
CA ASN A 17 6.27 2.35 16.04
C ASN A 17 5.05 1.44 16.04
N VAL A 18 5.18 0.26 16.65
CA VAL A 18 4.15 -0.79 16.68
C VAL A 18 3.64 -0.97 18.10
N ASN A 19 2.31 -0.94 18.27
CA ASN A 19 1.67 -1.34 19.52
C ASN A 19 1.59 -2.88 19.59
N PRO A 20 2.41 -3.56 20.41
CA PRO A 20 2.45 -5.04 20.42
C PRO A 20 1.18 -5.69 20.98
N ASN A 21 0.33 -4.92 21.67
CA ASN A 21 -0.95 -5.39 22.24
C ASN A 21 -2.17 -4.79 21.53
N GLY A 22 -1.97 -4.00 20.46
CA GLY A 22 -3.04 -3.39 19.70
C GLY A 22 -3.77 -4.39 18.78
N GLU A 23 -4.92 -4.02 18.27
CA GLU A 23 -5.75 -4.88 17.40
C GLU A 23 -5.01 -5.31 16.12
N ARG A 24 -4.04 -4.50 15.64
CA ARG A 24 -3.22 -4.79 14.46
C ARG A 24 -1.94 -5.56 14.77
N SER A 25 -1.64 -5.83 16.05
CA SER A 25 -0.36 -6.42 16.49
C SER A 25 -0.01 -7.73 15.78
N MET A 26 -0.98 -8.61 15.59
CA MET A 26 -0.77 -9.89 14.90
C MET A 26 -0.16 -9.72 13.50
N TYR A 27 -0.67 -8.76 12.73
CA TYR A 27 -0.15 -8.49 11.40
C TYR A 27 1.22 -7.80 11.45
N ASP A 28 1.33 -6.75 12.24
CA ASP A 28 2.54 -5.93 12.27
C ASP A 28 3.72 -6.72 12.85
N GLU A 29 3.53 -7.44 13.96
CA GLU A 29 4.58 -8.26 14.57
C GLU A 29 4.93 -9.50 13.74
N ALA A 30 3.96 -10.12 13.06
CA ALA A 30 4.26 -11.21 12.13
C ALA A 30 5.19 -10.76 11.00
N LYS A 31 5.01 -9.55 10.44
CA LYS A 31 5.90 -8.99 9.41
C LYS A 31 7.28 -8.64 9.98
N ARG A 32 7.34 -8.10 11.19
CA ARG A 32 8.59 -7.78 11.89
C ARG A 32 9.37 -9.06 12.20
N PHE A 33 8.70 -10.09 12.71
CA PHE A 33 9.30 -11.40 12.98
C PHE A 33 9.85 -12.05 11.70
N ALA A 34 9.10 -12.03 10.61
CA ALA A 34 9.57 -12.58 9.33
C ALA A 34 10.88 -11.89 8.86
N GLU A 35 10.95 -10.56 8.96
CA GLU A 35 12.17 -9.81 8.62
C GLU A 35 13.33 -10.14 9.56
N ALA A 36 13.07 -10.20 10.87
CA ALA A 36 14.07 -10.57 11.86
C ALA A 36 14.60 -12.01 11.65
N ALA A 37 13.72 -12.94 11.30
CA ALA A 37 14.09 -14.32 10.97
C ALA A 37 15.01 -14.36 9.74
N VAL A 38 14.62 -13.71 8.63
CA VAL A 38 15.44 -13.63 7.41
C VAL A 38 16.82 -13.01 7.72
N ALA A 39 16.87 -11.90 8.46
CA ALA A 39 18.11 -11.25 8.82
C ALA A 39 19.01 -12.14 9.73
N THR A 40 18.41 -12.93 10.64
CA THR A 40 19.13 -13.87 11.50
C THR A 40 19.71 -15.01 10.68
N TYR A 41 18.93 -15.64 9.79
CA TYR A 41 19.44 -16.69 8.91
C TYR A 41 20.53 -16.18 7.97
N SER A 42 20.38 -14.98 7.43
CA SER A 42 21.42 -14.34 6.62
C SER A 42 22.75 -14.29 7.36
N ARG A 43 22.75 -13.77 8.60
CA ARG A 43 23.97 -13.67 9.42
C ARG A 43 24.54 -15.02 9.86
N SER A 44 23.67 -15.99 10.21
CA SER A 44 24.11 -17.28 10.76
C SER A 44 24.65 -18.23 9.71
N TYR A 45 24.17 -18.10 8.46
CA TYR A 45 24.50 -19.05 7.39
C TYR A 45 25.11 -18.36 6.16
N ASP A 46 25.51 -17.09 6.28
CA ASP A 46 26.05 -16.28 5.17
C ASP A 46 25.17 -16.29 3.91
N LEU A 47 23.85 -16.22 4.12
CA LEU A 47 22.88 -16.23 3.02
C LEU A 47 22.73 -14.83 2.42
N LYS A 48 22.76 -14.75 1.11
CA LYS A 48 22.51 -13.53 0.33
C LYS A 48 21.01 -13.28 0.21
N THR A 49 20.41 -12.68 1.25
CA THR A 49 18.98 -12.43 1.32
C THR A 49 18.59 -11.04 0.83
N LYS A 50 17.37 -10.90 0.34
CA LYS A 50 16.76 -9.64 -0.10
C LYS A 50 15.40 -9.51 0.55
N ILE A 51 15.11 -8.33 1.09
CA ILE A 51 13.85 -8.06 1.79
C ILE A 51 13.15 -6.89 1.11
N VAL A 52 11.88 -7.05 0.79
CA VAL A 52 11.03 -5.99 0.25
C VAL A 52 10.00 -5.58 1.30
N ARG A 53 9.95 -4.29 1.62
CA ARG A 53 8.86 -3.67 2.36
C ARG A 53 7.89 -3.04 1.36
N ILE A 54 6.81 -3.77 1.06
CA ILE A 54 5.80 -3.35 0.10
C ILE A 54 4.84 -2.37 0.77
N PHE A 55 4.68 -1.19 0.16
CA PHE A 55 3.66 -0.22 0.55
C PHE A 55 2.33 -0.48 -0.16
N ASN A 56 1.28 0.31 0.16
CA ASN A 56 -0.07 0.05 -0.36
C ASN A 56 -0.06 -0.11 -1.88
N THR A 57 -0.32 -1.32 -2.32
CA THR A 57 -0.37 -1.67 -3.74
C THR A 57 -1.82 -1.92 -4.16
N TYR A 58 -2.20 -1.43 -5.34
CA TYR A 58 -3.52 -1.63 -5.93
C TYR A 58 -3.38 -2.01 -7.41
N GLY A 59 -4.44 -2.58 -7.98
CA GLY A 59 -4.47 -2.94 -9.41
C GLY A 59 -5.43 -4.08 -9.72
N PRO A 60 -5.51 -4.49 -10.98
CA PRO A 60 -6.26 -5.66 -11.41
C PRO A 60 -5.87 -6.94 -10.65
N ARG A 61 -6.81 -7.89 -10.53
CA ARG A 61 -6.68 -9.17 -9.82
C ARG A 61 -6.63 -9.05 -8.30
N MET A 62 -6.94 -7.88 -7.75
CA MET A 62 -7.14 -7.71 -6.32
C MET A 62 -8.47 -8.34 -5.91
N GLN A 63 -8.51 -9.01 -4.76
CA GLN A 63 -9.75 -9.61 -4.26
C GLN A 63 -10.76 -8.50 -3.94
N LEU A 64 -12.01 -8.64 -4.45
CA LEU A 64 -13.02 -7.57 -4.33
C LEU A 64 -13.50 -7.33 -2.90
N ASN A 65 -13.45 -8.37 -2.05
CA ASN A 65 -14.00 -8.36 -0.69
C ASN A 65 -12.90 -8.40 0.40
N ASP A 66 -11.67 -7.96 0.10
CA ASP A 66 -10.58 -7.99 1.08
C ASP A 66 -10.52 -6.77 2.01
N GLY A 67 -11.47 -5.84 1.85
CA GLY A 67 -11.61 -4.65 2.70
C GLY A 67 -10.59 -3.54 2.42
N ARG A 68 -9.78 -3.66 1.37
CA ARG A 68 -8.81 -2.61 1.01
C ARG A 68 -9.50 -1.41 0.36
N VAL A 69 -9.04 -0.24 0.75
CA VAL A 69 -9.71 1.03 0.45
C VAL A 69 -9.97 1.23 -1.06
N VAL A 70 -8.98 1.00 -1.93
CA VAL A 70 -9.13 1.23 -3.38
C VAL A 70 -10.20 0.31 -3.98
N THR A 71 -10.11 -0.99 -3.70
CA THR A 71 -11.05 -1.98 -4.24
C THR A 71 -12.45 -1.76 -3.67
N ASN A 72 -12.54 -1.49 -2.36
CA ASN A 72 -13.81 -1.24 -1.69
C ASN A 72 -14.53 -0.03 -2.29
N PHE A 73 -13.83 1.10 -2.47
CA PHE A 73 -14.39 2.30 -3.06
C PHE A 73 -14.83 2.08 -4.52
N ILE A 74 -14.03 1.38 -5.32
CA ILE A 74 -14.38 1.06 -6.71
C ILE A 74 -15.66 0.20 -6.76
N VAL A 75 -15.77 -0.83 -5.92
CA VAL A 75 -16.95 -1.71 -5.88
C VAL A 75 -18.19 -0.92 -5.46
N GLN A 76 -18.07 -0.09 -4.42
CA GLN A 76 -19.18 0.76 -3.95
C GLN A 76 -19.62 1.75 -5.05
N ALA A 77 -18.66 2.44 -5.67
CA ALA A 77 -18.94 3.41 -6.72
C ALA A 77 -19.64 2.75 -7.93
N LEU A 78 -19.15 1.62 -8.43
CA LEU A 78 -19.74 0.91 -9.56
C LEU A 78 -21.16 0.38 -9.28
N LYS A 79 -21.51 0.18 -8.01
CA LYS A 79 -22.86 -0.22 -7.58
C LYS A 79 -23.75 0.97 -7.23
N ASN A 80 -23.24 2.21 -7.32
CA ASN A 80 -23.89 3.41 -6.79
C ASN A 80 -24.30 3.29 -5.31
N GLU A 81 -23.51 2.53 -4.52
CA GLU A 81 -23.64 2.45 -3.08
C GLU A 81 -22.80 3.57 -2.43
N ASN A 82 -23.15 4.00 -1.21
CA ASN A 82 -22.37 5.01 -0.51
C ASN A 82 -20.94 4.54 -0.30
N ILE A 83 -19.97 5.41 -0.63
CA ILE A 83 -18.55 5.15 -0.33
C ILE A 83 -18.32 5.37 1.16
N THR A 84 -17.84 4.34 1.86
CA THR A 84 -17.62 4.36 3.30
C THR A 84 -16.18 4.73 3.65
N ILE A 85 -16.00 5.89 4.29
CA ILE A 85 -14.70 6.35 4.79
C ILE A 85 -14.68 6.23 6.30
N TYR A 86 -13.67 5.55 6.84
CA TYR A 86 -13.43 5.51 8.28
C TYR A 86 -12.63 6.76 8.71
N GLY A 87 -13.09 7.44 9.77
CA GLY A 87 -12.58 8.75 10.18
C GLY A 87 -13.15 9.89 9.33
N ASP A 88 -12.45 11.01 9.28
CA ASP A 88 -12.84 12.22 8.56
C ASP A 88 -12.32 12.29 7.11
N GLY A 89 -11.60 11.26 6.66
CA GLY A 89 -11.01 11.18 5.32
C GLY A 89 -9.72 11.98 5.15
N SER A 90 -9.22 12.65 6.17
CA SER A 90 -7.97 13.45 6.13
C SER A 90 -6.70 12.60 6.21
N GLN A 91 -6.80 11.36 6.67
CA GLN A 91 -5.66 10.44 6.73
C GLN A 91 -5.05 10.24 5.35
N THR A 92 -3.71 10.29 5.27
CA THR A 92 -3.00 10.19 4.01
C THR A 92 -2.49 8.78 3.75
N ARG A 93 -2.50 8.41 2.47
CA ARG A 93 -1.91 7.15 1.98
C ARG A 93 -1.19 7.42 0.67
N SER A 94 -0.21 6.60 0.38
CA SER A 94 0.42 6.52 -0.92
C SER A 94 0.05 5.19 -1.58
N PHE A 95 -0.31 5.24 -2.85
CA PHE A 95 -0.79 4.07 -3.58
C PHE A 95 0.12 3.77 -4.77
N SER A 96 0.67 2.56 -4.82
CA SER A 96 1.51 2.08 -5.90
C SER A 96 0.72 1.16 -6.82
N TYR A 97 0.79 1.39 -8.11
CA TYR A 97 0.17 0.47 -9.07
C TYR A 97 0.93 -0.85 -9.12
N VAL A 98 0.20 -1.95 -9.29
CA VAL A 98 0.75 -3.31 -9.16
C VAL A 98 1.92 -3.59 -10.10
N GLU A 99 1.88 -3.07 -11.34
CA GLU A 99 2.97 -3.26 -12.30
C GLU A 99 4.27 -2.59 -11.84
N ASP A 100 4.18 -1.40 -11.24
CA ASP A 100 5.35 -0.72 -10.66
C ASP A 100 5.92 -1.49 -9.47
N THR A 101 5.05 -1.99 -8.59
CA THR A 101 5.48 -2.81 -7.45
C THR A 101 6.18 -4.09 -7.91
N VAL A 102 5.62 -4.79 -8.91
CA VAL A 102 6.22 -5.99 -9.50
C VAL A 102 7.56 -5.67 -10.15
N ALA A 103 7.64 -4.57 -10.92
CA ALA A 103 8.90 -4.13 -11.53
C ALA A 103 9.98 -3.86 -10.46
N GLY A 104 9.63 -3.24 -9.33
CA GLY A 104 10.53 -3.01 -8.20
C GLY A 104 11.05 -4.30 -7.56
N ILE A 105 10.16 -5.27 -7.36
CA ILE A 105 10.53 -6.60 -6.85
C ILE A 105 11.48 -7.30 -7.81
N ILE A 106 11.20 -7.30 -9.11
CA ILE A 106 12.06 -7.91 -10.15
C ILE A 106 13.42 -7.20 -10.20
N SER A 107 13.44 -5.88 -10.12
CA SER A 107 14.70 -5.11 -10.08
C SER A 107 15.56 -5.51 -8.89
N LEU A 108 14.98 -5.65 -7.68
CA LEU A 108 15.71 -6.14 -6.52
C LEU A 108 16.17 -7.59 -6.69
N MET A 109 15.32 -8.47 -7.21
CA MET A 109 15.68 -9.88 -7.45
C MET A 109 16.91 -10.00 -8.34
N ASN A 110 17.01 -9.21 -9.39
CA ASN A 110 18.08 -9.27 -10.38
C ASN A 110 19.33 -8.43 -10.01
N SER A 111 19.26 -7.60 -8.96
CA SER A 111 20.37 -6.77 -8.49
C SER A 111 21.43 -7.58 -7.74
N SER A 112 22.59 -6.98 -7.51
CA SER A 112 23.62 -7.50 -6.57
C SER A 112 23.42 -7.01 -5.13
N GLU A 113 22.34 -6.27 -4.84
CA GLU A 113 22.03 -5.75 -3.52
C GLU A 113 21.41 -6.84 -2.63
N TYR A 114 21.91 -6.98 -1.40
CA TYR A 114 21.44 -7.96 -0.42
C TYR A 114 21.03 -7.25 0.87
N ASP A 115 19.91 -6.53 0.79
CA ASP A 115 19.48 -5.63 1.86
C ASP A 115 17.94 -5.46 1.83
N VAL A 116 17.43 -4.59 2.70
CA VAL A 116 16.02 -4.21 2.80
C VAL A 116 15.75 -3.03 1.88
N PHE A 117 14.64 -3.09 1.13
CA PHE A 117 14.20 -2.02 0.23
C PHE A 117 12.72 -1.71 0.39
N ASN A 118 12.40 -0.44 0.50
CA ASN A 118 11.04 0.06 0.36
C ASN A 118 10.63 0.08 -1.12
N ILE A 119 9.52 -0.55 -1.45
CA ILE A 119 8.90 -0.51 -2.78
C ILE A 119 7.49 0.03 -2.64
N GLY A 120 7.26 1.19 -3.25
CA GLY A 120 5.98 1.91 -3.18
C GLY A 120 6.03 3.23 -3.94
N ASN A 121 4.93 3.97 -3.90
CA ASN A 121 4.84 5.30 -4.51
C ASN A 121 4.97 6.38 -3.40
N PRO A 122 5.87 7.36 -3.51
CA PRO A 122 6.01 8.42 -2.51
C PRO A 122 4.94 9.51 -2.59
N ASN A 123 4.09 9.51 -3.62
CA ASN A 123 3.04 10.50 -3.77
C ASN A 123 1.87 10.18 -2.84
N GLU A 124 1.59 11.10 -1.93
CA GLU A 124 0.48 10.99 -0.97
C GLU A 124 -0.78 11.66 -1.49
N MET A 125 -1.90 11.11 -1.04
CA MET A 125 -3.21 11.75 -1.15
C MET A 125 -4.06 11.40 0.07
N THR A 126 -5.09 12.18 0.35
CA THR A 126 -6.06 11.83 1.40
C THR A 126 -7.00 10.72 0.93
N VAL A 127 -7.57 10.00 1.89
CA VAL A 127 -8.58 8.97 1.58
C VAL A 127 -9.84 9.62 0.98
N GLY A 128 -10.17 10.86 1.41
CA GLY A 128 -11.25 11.65 0.82
C GLY A 128 -11.00 11.94 -0.67
N GLN A 129 -9.80 12.44 -1.01
CA GLN A 129 -9.44 12.71 -2.42
C GLN A 129 -9.47 11.44 -3.28
N LEU A 130 -9.10 10.28 -2.73
CA LEU A 130 -9.21 9.02 -3.45
C LEU A 130 -10.67 8.67 -3.75
N ALA A 131 -11.57 8.85 -2.77
CA ALA A 131 -13.00 8.59 -2.96
C ALA A 131 -13.61 9.49 -4.04
N GLU A 132 -13.35 10.80 -3.97
CA GLU A 132 -13.79 11.77 -4.98
C GLU A 132 -13.29 11.40 -6.37
N LYS A 133 -12.01 11.02 -6.50
CA LYS A 133 -11.42 10.62 -7.79
C LYS A 133 -12.05 9.35 -8.35
N ILE A 134 -12.39 8.38 -7.50
CA ILE A 134 -13.07 7.15 -7.94
C ILE A 134 -14.52 7.45 -8.37
N ILE A 135 -15.26 8.30 -7.66
CA ILE A 135 -16.60 8.76 -8.05
C ILE A 135 -16.54 9.41 -9.45
N GLU A 136 -15.59 10.33 -9.65
CA GLU A 136 -15.36 11.00 -10.93
C GLU A 136 -15.10 9.99 -12.07
N LEU A 137 -14.15 9.06 -11.86
CA LEU A 137 -13.73 8.09 -12.89
C LEU A 137 -14.78 7.02 -13.22
N THR A 138 -15.77 6.84 -12.35
CA THR A 138 -16.86 5.85 -12.55
C THR A 138 -18.18 6.48 -12.94
N ASP A 139 -18.24 7.81 -13.08
CA ASP A 139 -19.50 8.56 -13.27
C ASP A 139 -20.58 8.17 -12.25
N SER A 140 -20.15 7.82 -11.02
CA SER A 140 -21.03 7.30 -9.99
C SER A 140 -21.84 8.40 -9.30
N THR A 141 -23.05 8.06 -8.89
CA THR A 141 -23.92 8.91 -8.03
C THR A 141 -23.72 8.64 -6.53
N SER A 142 -22.70 7.88 -6.16
CA SER A 142 -22.38 7.53 -4.76
C SER A 142 -22.09 8.77 -3.93
N GLU A 143 -22.64 8.80 -2.71
CA GLU A 143 -22.29 9.78 -1.68
C GLU A 143 -21.21 9.24 -0.77
N ILE A 144 -20.43 10.13 -0.15
CA ILE A 144 -19.42 9.75 0.85
C ILE A 144 -20.07 9.70 2.22
N LYS A 145 -19.95 8.55 2.91
CA LYS A 145 -20.41 8.34 4.27
C LYS A 145 -19.23 8.10 5.21
N TYR A 146 -19.11 8.92 6.24
CA TYR A 146 -18.08 8.80 7.27
C TYR A 146 -18.50 7.87 8.40
N LEU A 147 -17.60 6.98 8.81
CA LEU A 147 -17.76 6.02 9.89
C LEU A 147 -16.71 6.24 10.98
N GLU A 148 -16.89 5.68 12.17
CA GLU A 148 -15.89 5.74 13.22
C GLU A 148 -14.57 5.11 12.78
N LEU A 149 -13.44 5.79 13.10
CA LEU A 149 -12.11 5.28 12.79
C LEU A 149 -11.77 4.10 13.70
N PRO A 150 -11.34 2.95 13.16
CA PRO A 150 -10.84 1.85 13.99
C PRO A 150 -9.62 2.26 14.82
N ASN A 151 -9.49 1.67 16.01
CA ASN A 151 -8.31 1.87 16.84
C ASN A 151 -7.03 1.43 16.11
N ASP A 152 -5.92 2.12 16.39
CA ASP A 152 -4.58 1.83 15.85
C ASP A 152 -4.48 1.90 14.31
N ASP A 153 -5.43 2.55 13.60
CA ASP A 153 -5.23 2.77 12.16
C ASP A 153 -4.17 3.85 11.91
N PRO A 154 -3.09 3.54 11.17
CA PRO A 154 -2.00 4.48 10.95
C PRO A 154 -2.49 5.76 10.28
N LYS A 155 -2.09 6.92 10.80
CA LYS A 155 -2.49 8.23 10.24
C LYS A 155 -1.82 8.53 8.90
N GLN A 156 -0.57 8.09 8.72
CA GLN A 156 0.24 8.40 7.54
C GLN A 156 1.11 7.22 7.14
N ARG A 157 1.18 6.95 5.82
CA ARG A 157 2.10 5.95 5.25
C ARG A 157 2.67 6.46 3.94
N LYS A 158 3.96 6.80 3.97
CA LYS A 158 4.71 7.32 2.82
C LYS A 158 6.10 6.67 2.77
N PRO A 159 6.44 5.88 1.74
CA PRO A 159 7.78 5.33 1.63
C PRO A 159 8.80 6.41 1.26
N ASP A 160 9.97 6.37 1.88
CA ASP A 160 11.17 6.86 1.22
C ASP A 160 11.65 5.77 0.26
N ILE A 161 11.80 6.11 -1.02
CA ILE A 161 12.28 5.21 -2.07
C ILE A 161 13.65 5.61 -2.61
N THR A 162 14.37 6.48 -1.93
CA THR A 162 15.68 6.98 -2.37
C THR A 162 16.65 5.83 -2.58
N LYS A 163 16.64 4.83 -1.72
CA LYS A 163 17.48 3.62 -1.84
C LYS A 163 17.14 2.81 -3.08
N ALA A 164 15.85 2.60 -3.36
CA ALA A 164 15.41 1.89 -4.57
C ALA A 164 15.78 2.67 -5.85
N LYS A 165 15.62 3.98 -5.85
CA LYS A 165 16.04 4.84 -6.98
C LYS A 165 17.54 4.74 -7.25
N THR A 166 18.36 4.87 -6.22
CA THR A 166 19.82 4.97 -6.37
C THR A 166 20.48 3.62 -6.62
N LYS A 167 19.99 2.55 -6.01
CA LYS A 167 20.62 1.23 -6.05
C LYS A 167 20.00 0.28 -7.07
N LEU A 168 18.70 0.43 -7.35
CA LEU A 168 17.98 -0.45 -8.29
C LEU A 168 17.63 0.25 -9.59
N ASN A 169 17.88 1.57 -9.71
CA ASN A 169 17.39 2.41 -10.81
C ASN A 169 15.89 2.24 -11.05
N TRP A 170 15.13 2.14 -9.95
CA TRP A 170 13.69 1.90 -9.97
C TRP A 170 12.91 3.03 -9.29
N GLU A 171 11.86 3.46 -9.93
CA GLU A 171 10.81 4.32 -9.36
C GLU A 171 9.45 4.00 -10.00
N PRO A 172 8.32 4.31 -9.31
CA PRO A 172 7.00 4.11 -9.89
C PRO A 172 6.79 5.04 -11.09
N LYS A 173 6.16 4.53 -12.15
CA LYS A 173 5.95 5.24 -13.43
C LYS A 173 4.48 5.48 -13.74
N VAL A 174 3.58 4.63 -13.22
CA VAL A 174 2.16 4.72 -13.50
C VAL A 174 1.54 5.80 -12.60
N ASN A 175 0.93 6.80 -13.21
CA ASN A 175 0.16 7.78 -12.45
C ASN A 175 -1.11 7.16 -11.86
N LEU A 176 -1.68 7.81 -10.85
CA LEU A 176 -2.82 7.25 -10.11
C LEU A 176 -4.05 7.08 -11.01
N GLU A 177 -4.35 8.05 -11.86
CA GLU A 177 -5.54 8.05 -12.70
C GLU A 177 -5.51 6.90 -13.71
N ASP A 178 -4.38 6.70 -14.39
CA ASP A 178 -4.19 5.57 -15.32
C ASP A 178 -4.34 4.21 -14.60
N GLY A 179 -3.73 4.10 -13.41
CA GLY A 179 -3.82 2.89 -12.60
C GLY A 179 -5.23 2.61 -12.11
N LEU A 180 -5.95 3.65 -11.66
CA LEU A 180 -7.36 3.53 -11.24
C LEU A 180 -8.24 3.14 -12.42
N THR A 181 -8.11 3.79 -13.57
CA THR A 181 -8.90 3.47 -14.78
C THR A 181 -8.75 2.00 -15.19
N LYS A 182 -7.52 1.47 -15.21
CA LYS A 182 -7.27 0.06 -15.49
C LYS A 182 -7.89 -0.86 -14.42
N THR A 183 -7.85 -0.44 -13.16
CA THR A 183 -8.40 -1.22 -12.05
C THR A 183 -9.92 -1.24 -12.07
N ILE A 184 -10.55 -0.09 -12.30
CA ILE A 184 -12.01 0.06 -12.45
C ILE A 184 -12.50 -0.85 -13.58
N LYS A 185 -11.91 -0.76 -14.77
CA LYS A 185 -12.28 -1.61 -15.91
C LYS A 185 -12.20 -3.09 -15.60
N TRP A 186 -11.20 -3.50 -14.83
CA TRP A 186 -11.08 -4.91 -14.42
C TRP A 186 -12.18 -5.30 -13.43
N VAL A 187 -12.48 -4.44 -12.42
CA VAL A 187 -13.55 -4.69 -11.43
C VAL A 187 -14.91 -4.78 -12.11
N GLU A 188 -15.24 -3.88 -13.04
CA GLU A 188 -16.46 -3.94 -13.86
C GLU A 188 -16.63 -5.30 -14.54
N GLY A 189 -15.56 -5.78 -15.18
CA GLY A 189 -15.55 -7.11 -15.81
C GLY A 189 -15.68 -8.28 -14.84
N GLN A 190 -15.42 -8.11 -13.54
CA GLN A 190 -15.67 -9.14 -12.52
C GLN A 190 -17.10 -9.08 -11.95
N LEU A 191 -17.65 -7.88 -11.80
CA LEU A 191 -19.02 -7.69 -11.30
C LEU A 191 -20.11 -8.08 -12.31
N SER A 192 -19.73 -8.15 -13.61
CA SER A 192 -20.64 -8.54 -14.71
C SER A 192 -20.70 -10.07 -14.94
N LYS A 193 -19.96 -10.87 -14.17
CA LYS A 193 -19.95 -12.34 -14.25
C LYS A 193 -20.89 -12.96 -13.25
#